data_a66c9818733d986556042ea95feaba7f
#
_entry.id   a66c9818733d986556042ea95feaba7f
#
_cell.length_a   1.000
_cell.length_b   1.000
_cell.length_c   1.000
_cell.angle_alpha   90.00
_cell.angle_beta   90.00
_cell.angle_gamma   90.00
#
_symmetry.space_group_name_H-M   'P 1'
#
loop_
_entity.id
_entity.type
_entity.pdbx_description
1 polymer ?
#
loop_
_entity_poly.entity_id
_entity_poly.type
_entity_poly.pdbx_seq_one_letter_code
_entity_poly.pdbx_strand_id
1 'polypeptide(L)'
;MTSIKDRLAAAKLPERSIQVCLRGDLAAEFDDLERKLREVREDAGPRRMATKSEAAENAGKMRELQEQMRAEMVTLRVRALPRAEWQKIVRDNPPREDNAGDMAVGGNLTGIMEHAIPRCVVEPEMDAEDWEQFNNVISAGDYDQLMTVVFDVNRSGAAVPKSRLASLVMTESDAASK
;
A
#
# COMPACT_ATOMS: atom_id res chain seq x y z
N MET A 1 1.15 19.08 -34.53
CA MET A 1 0.57 17.83 -34.00
C MET A 1 1.74 16.89 -33.73
N THR A 2 1.88 16.39 -32.51
CA THR A 2 2.94 15.43 -32.15
C THR A 2 2.66 14.08 -32.83
N SER A 3 3.62 13.54 -33.55
CA SER A 3 3.48 12.25 -34.24
C SER A 3 3.23 11.12 -33.26
N ILE A 4 2.55 10.05 -33.70
CA ILE A 4 2.39 8.82 -32.88
C ILE A 4 3.76 8.22 -32.53
N LYS A 5 4.76 8.36 -33.38
CA LYS A 5 6.12 7.91 -33.13
C LYS A 5 6.77 8.64 -31.94
N ASP A 6 6.58 9.97 -31.88
CA ASP A 6 7.09 10.78 -30.77
C ASP A 6 6.42 10.43 -29.45
N ARG A 7 5.10 10.16 -29.49
CA ARG A 7 4.34 9.70 -28.31
C ARG A 7 4.78 8.32 -27.82
N LEU A 8 5.05 7.41 -28.75
CA LEU A 8 5.55 6.06 -28.38
C LEU A 8 6.97 6.13 -27.82
N ALA A 9 7.83 7.01 -28.36
CA ALA A 9 9.19 7.19 -27.82
C ALA A 9 9.20 7.78 -26.39
N ALA A 10 8.18 8.59 -26.05
CA ALA A 10 8.02 9.18 -24.72
C ALA A 10 7.14 8.31 -23.78
N ALA A 11 6.59 7.20 -24.26
CA ALA A 11 5.68 6.37 -23.47
C ALA A 11 6.41 5.69 -22.31
N LYS A 12 5.77 5.67 -21.14
CA LYS A 12 6.25 4.97 -19.94
C LYS A 12 5.20 3.97 -19.50
N LEU A 13 5.67 2.88 -18.92
CA LEU A 13 4.79 1.90 -18.29
C LEU A 13 4.10 2.52 -17.06
N PRO A 14 2.86 2.10 -16.75
CA PRO A 14 2.15 2.56 -15.56
C PRO A 14 2.95 2.27 -14.29
N GLU A 15 2.91 3.23 -13.35
CA GLU A 15 3.52 3.08 -12.03
C GLU A 15 2.50 3.42 -10.96
N ARG A 16 2.64 2.76 -9.80
CA ARG A 16 1.93 3.06 -8.56
C ARG A 16 2.87 2.97 -7.38
N SER A 17 2.54 3.65 -6.30
CA SER A 17 3.28 3.53 -5.04
C SER A 17 2.37 2.93 -3.98
N ILE A 18 2.97 2.12 -3.12
CA ILE A 18 2.35 1.57 -1.90
C ILE A 18 3.29 1.85 -0.73
N GLN A 19 2.72 2.12 0.43
CA GLN A 19 3.48 2.27 1.67
C GLN A 19 3.23 1.05 2.55
N VAL A 20 4.31 0.48 3.09
CA VAL A 20 4.27 -0.64 4.03
C VAL A 20 5.05 -0.25 5.29
N CYS A 21 4.55 -0.66 6.45
CA CYS A 21 5.26 -0.50 7.71
C CYS A 21 5.97 -1.81 8.06
N LEU A 22 7.30 -1.78 8.14
CA LEU A 22 8.08 -2.96 8.49
C LEU A 22 8.19 -3.21 10.01
N ARG A 23 7.57 -2.34 10.82
CA ARG A 23 7.58 -2.41 12.29
C ARG A 23 6.18 -2.77 12.80
N GLY A 24 5.76 -4.02 12.56
CA GLY A 24 4.49 -4.55 13.05
C GLY A 24 4.38 -4.58 14.59
N ASP A 25 5.51 -4.60 15.31
CA ASP A 25 5.58 -4.48 16.76
C ASP A 25 5.00 -3.15 17.25
N LEU A 26 5.30 -2.04 16.58
CA LEU A 26 4.76 -0.72 16.93
C LEU A 26 3.23 -0.64 16.74
N ALA A 27 2.69 -1.35 15.77
CA ALA A 27 1.24 -1.43 15.56
C ALA A 27 0.55 -2.15 16.74
N ALA A 28 1.12 -3.27 17.21
CA ALA A 28 0.58 -3.99 18.36
C ALA A 28 0.63 -3.15 19.65
N GLU A 29 1.73 -2.41 19.86
CA GLU A 29 1.85 -1.50 21.02
C GLU A 29 0.83 -0.35 20.93
N PHE A 30 0.59 0.19 19.74
CA PHE A 30 -0.42 1.21 19.52
C PHE A 30 -1.83 0.70 19.84
N ASP A 31 -2.19 -0.49 19.37
CA ASP A 31 -3.50 -1.11 19.63
C ASP A 31 -3.72 -1.38 21.13
N ASP A 32 -2.66 -1.79 21.85
CA ASP A 32 -2.70 -1.97 23.30
C ASP A 32 -2.96 -0.66 24.05
N LEU A 33 -2.33 0.44 23.61
CA LEU A 33 -2.58 1.76 24.19
C LEU A 33 -3.98 2.27 23.86
N GLU A 34 -4.48 2.03 22.65
CA GLU A 34 -5.83 2.41 22.25
C GLU A 34 -6.88 1.66 23.09
N ARG A 35 -6.67 0.36 23.34
CA ARG A 35 -7.53 -0.45 24.23
C ARG A 35 -7.55 0.13 25.64
N LYS A 36 -6.38 0.40 26.21
CA LYS A 36 -6.27 1.01 27.56
C LYS A 36 -6.96 2.37 27.62
N LEU A 37 -6.80 3.19 26.59
CA LEU A 37 -7.45 4.50 26.54
C LEU A 37 -8.98 4.38 26.47
N ARG A 38 -9.50 3.36 25.78
CA ARG A 38 -10.94 3.07 25.72
C ARG A 38 -11.46 2.63 27.08
N GLU A 39 -10.79 1.69 27.74
CA GLU A 39 -11.13 1.22 29.10
C GLU A 39 -11.13 2.39 30.10
N VAL A 40 -10.11 3.24 30.11
CA VAL A 40 -10.03 4.44 30.94
C VAL A 40 -11.19 5.40 30.68
N ARG A 41 -11.66 5.52 29.45
CA ARG A 41 -12.82 6.38 29.09
C ARG A 41 -14.15 5.78 29.52
N GLU A 42 -14.30 4.46 29.45
CA GLU A 42 -15.52 3.73 29.83
C GLU A 42 -15.68 3.71 31.36
N ASP A 43 -14.59 3.50 32.10
CA ASP A 43 -14.56 3.52 33.58
C ASP A 43 -14.60 4.92 34.19
N ALA A 44 -14.34 5.95 33.40
CA ALA A 44 -14.37 7.33 33.86
C ALA A 44 -15.79 7.82 34.07
N GLY A 45 -16.37 7.53 35.25
CA GLY A 45 -17.42 8.34 35.81
C GLY A 45 -16.96 9.81 35.92
N PRO A 46 -17.88 10.79 36.09
CA PRO A 46 -17.63 12.21 35.79
C PRO A 46 -16.54 12.96 36.59
N ARG A 47 -15.75 12.31 37.45
CA ARG A 47 -14.86 13.03 38.38
C ARG A 47 -13.60 12.30 38.87
N ARG A 48 -12.67 11.92 37.98
CA ARG A 48 -11.31 11.58 38.47
C ARG A 48 -10.22 12.32 37.70
N MET A 49 -9.53 13.27 38.38
CA MET A 49 -8.37 13.96 37.81
C MET A 49 -7.21 13.01 37.46
N ALA A 50 -7.05 11.91 38.21
CA ALA A 50 -6.07 10.86 37.92
C ALA A 50 -6.32 10.18 36.55
N THR A 51 -7.56 9.90 36.21
CA THR A 51 -7.98 9.29 34.94
C THR A 51 -7.69 10.19 33.73
N LYS A 52 -7.78 11.52 33.91
CA LYS A 52 -7.42 12.49 32.86
C LYS A 52 -5.91 12.53 32.60
N SER A 53 -5.10 12.39 33.65
CA SER A 53 -3.64 12.37 33.53
C SER A 53 -3.17 11.11 32.80
N GLU A 54 -3.71 9.95 33.14
CA GLU A 54 -3.38 8.67 32.50
C GLU A 54 -3.82 8.64 31.03
N ALA A 55 -5.03 9.14 30.72
CA ALA A 55 -5.50 9.26 29.35
C ALA A 55 -4.62 10.20 28.51
N ALA A 56 -4.15 11.31 29.10
CA ALA A 56 -3.25 12.24 28.43
C ALA A 56 -1.87 11.63 28.16
N GLU A 57 -1.34 10.87 29.13
CA GLU A 57 -0.07 10.14 28.98
C GLU A 57 -0.16 9.09 27.87
N ASN A 58 -1.20 8.25 27.87
CA ASN A 58 -1.41 7.24 26.85
C ASN A 58 -1.59 7.88 25.46
N ALA A 59 -2.31 8.99 25.36
CA ALA A 59 -2.45 9.73 24.10
C ALA A 59 -1.10 10.34 23.63
N GLY A 60 -0.24 10.75 24.55
CA GLY A 60 1.13 11.19 24.25
C GLY A 60 1.96 10.05 23.63
N LYS A 61 1.99 8.90 24.30
CA LYS A 61 2.69 7.69 23.82
C LYS A 61 2.17 7.23 22.43
N MET A 62 0.86 7.27 22.23
CA MET A 62 0.27 6.94 20.91
C MET A 62 0.76 7.88 19.80
N ARG A 63 0.94 9.17 20.06
CA ARG A 63 1.50 10.11 19.08
C ARG A 63 2.97 9.80 18.77
N GLU A 64 3.76 9.50 19.79
CA GLU A 64 5.17 9.11 19.61
C GLU A 64 5.28 7.82 18.77
N LEU A 65 4.43 6.82 19.05
CA LEU A 65 4.36 5.58 18.23
C LEU A 65 3.95 5.88 16.79
N GLN A 66 2.96 6.75 16.57
CA GLN A 66 2.55 7.15 15.22
C GLN A 66 3.68 7.83 14.45
N GLU A 67 4.48 8.66 15.10
CA GLU A 67 5.65 9.30 14.49
C GLU A 67 6.74 8.28 14.17
N GLN A 68 7.01 7.34 15.09
CA GLN A 68 7.94 6.24 14.82
C GLN A 68 7.46 5.37 13.66
N MET A 69 6.19 4.96 13.64
CA MET A 69 5.61 4.19 12.52
C MET A 69 5.74 4.94 11.20
N ARG A 70 5.49 6.26 11.17
CA ARG A 70 5.65 7.07 9.96
C ARG A 70 7.10 7.13 9.48
N ALA A 71 8.07 7.18 10.40
CA ALA A 71 9.49 7.19 10.07
C ALA A 71 9.95 5.84 9.48
N GLU A 72 9.29 4.75 9.88
CA GLU A 72 9.58 3.38 9.45
C GLU A 72 8.72 2.92 8.23
N MET A 73 7.91 3.83 7.68
CA MET A 73 7.15 3.55 6.45
C MET A 73 8.09 3.50 5.25
N VAL A 74 8.07 2.39 4.56
CA VAL A 74 8.79 2.22 3.29
C VAL A 74 7.82 2.41 2.13
N THR A 75 8.18 3.28 1.18
CA THR A 75 7.41 3.46 -0.04
C THR A 75 7.99 2.58 -1.12
N LEU A 76 7.21 1.60 -1.58
CA LEU A 76 7.56 0.76 -2.71
C LEU A 76 6.96 1.38 -3.99
N ARG A 77 7.79 1.60 -5.01
CA ARG A 77 7.32 2.00 -6.35
C ARG A 77 7.19 0.76 -7.22
N VAL A 78 5.98 0.52 -7.66
CA VAL A 78 5.57 -0.63 -8.47
C VAL A 78 5.35 -0.16 -9.91
N ARG A 79 6.06 -0.74 -10.86
CA ARG A 79 5.92 -0.48 -12.30
C ARG A 79 5.35 -1.71 -13.00
N ALA A 80 4.46 -1.50 -13.95
CA ALA A 80 3.98 -2.58 -14.80
C ALA A 80 5.12 -3.21 -15.59
N LEU A 81 5.01 -4.50 -15.84
CA LEU A 81 5.89 -5.21 -16.77
C LEU A 81 5.46 -4.96 -18.22
N PRO A 82 6.38 -5.07 -19.20
CA PRO A 82 6.00 -5.17 -20.59
C PRO A 82 4.95 -6.27 -20.79
N ARG A 83 3.95 -6.02 -21.63
CA ARG A 83 2.83 -6.97 -21.86
C ARG A 83 3.28 -8.40 -22.12
N ALA A 84 4.32 -8.57 -22.94
CA ALA A 84 4.82 -9.90 -23.29
C ALA A 84 5.42 -10.65 -22.10
N GLU A 85 6.11 -9.92 -21.21
CA GLU A 85 6.70 -10.47 -19.99
C GLU A 85 5.61 -10.86 -18.99
N TRP A 86 4.63 -9.99 -18.74
CA TRP A 86 3.48 -10.32 -17.92
C TRP A 86 2.74 -11.56 -18.42
N GLN A 87 2.44 -11.63 -19.73
CA GLN A 87 1.79 -12.78 -20.31
C GLN A 87 2.61 -14.08 -20.23
N LYS A 88 3.95 -13.95 -20.25
CA LYS A 88 4.82 -15.12 -20.04
C LYS A 88 4.69 -15.63 -18.60
N ILE A 89 4.75 -14.76 -17.60
CA ILE A 89 4.58 -15.15 -16.20
C ILE A 89 3.22 -15.85 -15.99
N VAL A 90 2.13 -15.30 -16.53
CA VAL A 90 0.80 -15.90 -16.40
C VAL A 90 0.75 -17.29 -17.06
N ARG A 91 1.32 -17.47 -18.25
CA ARG A 91 1.34 -18.78 -18.94
C ARG A 91 2.19 -19.81 -18.21
N ASP A 92 3.29 -19.39 -17.62
CA ASP A 92 4.20 -20.28 -16.87
C ASP A 92 3.62 -20.70 -15.50
N ASN A 93 2.52 -20.05 -15.07
CA ASN A 93 1.80 -20.32 -13.82
C ASN A 93 0.31 -20.59 -14.12
N PRO A 94 -0.04 -21.75 -14.70
CA PRO A 94 -1.43 -22.08 -15.01
C PRO A 94 -2.27 -22.21 -13.73
N PRO A 95 -3.60 -22.02 -13.81
CA PRO A 95 -4.50 -22.17 -12.67
C PRO A 95 -4.43 -23.59 -12.11
N ARG A 96 -4.47 -23.71 -10.79
CA ARG A 96 -4.54 -25.01 -10.10
C ARG A 96 -5.94 -25.60 -10.28
N GLU A 97 -6.00 -26.91 -10.44
CA GLU A 97 -7.26 -27.63 -10.46
C GLU A 97 -8.02 -27.40 -9.15
N ASP A 98 -9.33 -27.23 -9.22
CA ASP A 98 -10.23 -26.99 -8.08
C ASP A 98 -10.01 -25.67 -7.30
N ASN A 99 -9.25 -24.71 -7.81
CA ASN A 99 -9.10 -23.40 -7.22
C ASN A 99 -9.91 -22.34 -7.97
N ALA A 100 -11.07 -21.96 -7.43
CA ALA A 100 -11.98 -20.99 -8.06
C ALA A 100 -11.34 -19.59 -8.20
N GLY A 101 -10.43 -19.20 -7.29
CA GLY A 101 -9.69 -17.94 -7.36
C GLY A 101 -8.71 -17.92 -8.53
N ASP A 102 -7.96 -18.99 -8.73
CA ASP A 102 -7.03 -19.15 -9.86
C ASP A 102 -7.78 -19.13 -11.20
N MET A 103 -8.94 -19.81 -11.27
CA MET A 103 -9.78 -19.82 -12.46
C MET A 103 -10.33 -18.43 -12.79
N ALA A 104 -10.74 -17.66 -11.81
CA ALA A 104 -11.24 -16.29 -12.00
C ALA A 104 -10.13 -15.34 -12.51
N VAL A 105 -8.89 -15.53 -12.07
CA VAL A 105 -7.72 -14.75 -12.49
C VAL A 105 -7.13 -15.25 -13.81
N GLY A 106 -7.34 -16.53 -14.14
CA GLY A 106 -6.77 -17.20 -15.31
C GLY A 106 -5.33 -17.67 -15.10
N GLY A 107 -4.91 -17.90 -13.84
CA GLY A 107 -3.58 -18.38 -13.48
C GLY A 107 -3.42 -18.59 -11.99
N ASN A 108 -2.42 -19.35 -11.57
CA ASN A 108 -2.05 -19.52 -10.17
C ASN A 108 -1.54 -18.17 -9.60
N LEU A 109 -2.41 -17.44 -8.90
CA LEU A 109 -2.12 -16.08 -8.41
C LEU A 109 -0.86 -16.05 -7.54
N THR A 110 -0.66 -17.04 -6.67
CA THR A 110 0.52 -17.12 -5.80
C THR A 110 1.80 -17.20 -6.63
N GLY A 111 1.87 -18.17 -7.56
CA GLY A 111 3.04 -18.34 -8.41
C GLY A 111 3.28 -17.15 -9.35
N ILE A 112 2.21 -16.52 -9.87
CA ILE A 112 2.33 -15.29 -10.65
C ILE A 112 3.00 -14.19 -9.81
N MET A 113 2.55 -13.99 -8.56
CA MET A 113 3.04 -12.91 -7.70
C MET A 113 4.47 -13.15 -7.19
N GLU A 114 4.85 -14.39 -6.90
CA GLU A 114 6.25 -14.75 -6.56
C GLU A 114 7.24 -14.30 -7.65
N HIS A 115 6.82 -14.39 -8.91
CA HIS A 115 7.65 -13.98 -10.05
C HIS A 115 7.48 -12.52 -10.47
N ALA A 116 6.31 -11.93 -10.26
CA ALA A 116 5.99 -10.59 -10.71
C ALA A 116 6.44 -9.51 -9.72
N ILE A 117 6.26 -9.73 -8.41
CA ILE A 117 6.56 -8.71 -7.38
C ILE A 117 8.00 -8.23 -7.47
N PRO A 118 9.04 -9.12 -7.45
CA PRO A 118 10.43 -8.67 -7.49
C PRO A 118 10.81 -7.93 -8.78
N ARG A 119 10.07 -8.13 -9.86
CA ARG A 119 10.30 -7.46 -11.15
C ARG A 119 9.53 -6.16 -11.30
N CYS A 120 8.40 -6.05 -10.61
CA CYS A 120 7.54 -4.87 -10.64
C CYS A 120 8.00 -3.79 -9.66
N VAL A 121 8.55 -4.16 -8.51
CA VAL A 121 9.08 -3.19 -7.53
C VAL A 121 10.40 -2.65 -8.06
N VAL A 122 10.43 -1.36 -8.36
CA VAL A 122 11.58 -0.66 -8.95
C VAL A 122 12.26 0.29 -7.97
N GLU A 123 11.64 0.58 -6.85
CA GLU A 123 12.20 1.34 -5.74
C GLU A 123 11.59 0.86 -4.41
N PRO A 124 12.43 0.66 -3.40
CA PRO A 124 13.88 0.61 -3.46
C PRO A 124 14.39 -0.55 -4.32
N GLU A 125 15.60 -0.47 -4.85
CA GLU A 125 16.25 -1.64 -5.45
C GLU A 125 16.54 -2.65 -4.36
N MET A 126 16.11 -3.89 -4.56
CA MET A 126 16.26 -4.99 -3.60
C MET A 126 16.89 -6.18 -4.31
N ASP A 127 17.92 -6.76 -3.71
CA ASP A 127 18.52 -8.01 -4.16
C ASP A 127 17.77 -9.23 -3.58
N ALA A 128 18.29 -10.43 -3.83
CA ALA A 128 17.64 -11.66 -3.39
C ALA A 128 17.61 -11.80 -1.85
N GLU A 129 18.63 -11.31 -1.15
CA GLU A 129 18.72 -11.32 0.31
C GLU A 129 17.73 -10.31 0.92
N ASP A 130 17.65 -9.13 0.33
CA ASP A 130 16.66 -8.10 0.72
C ASP A 130 15.24 -8.62 0.58
N TRP A 131 14.93 -9.32 -0.52
CA TRP A 131 13.61 -9.93 -0.74
C TRP A 131 13.29 -11.03 0.26
N GLU A 132 14.27 -11.85 0.63
CA GLU A 132 14.08 -12.85 1.66
C GLU A 132 13.77 -12.21 3.02
N GLN A 133 14.55 -11.19 3.40
CA GLN A 133 14.31 -10.44 4.63
C GLN A 133 12.96 -9.72 4.62
N PHE A 134 12.60 -9.07 3.51
CA PHE A 134 11.32 -8.40 3.35
C PHE A 134 10.15 -9.37 3.54
N ASN A 135 10.19 -10.54 2.91
CA ASN A 135 9.15 -11.56 3.04
C ASN A 135 9.02 -12.13 4.46
N ASN A 136 10.10 -12.10 5.26
CA ASN A 136 10.08 -12.55 6.65
C ASN A 136 9.48 -11.53 7.62
N VAL A 137 9.44 -10.23 7.25
CA VAL A 137 8.98 -9.16 8.16
C VAL A 137 7.67 -8.53 7.73
N ILE A 138 7.30 -8.60 6.45
CA ILE A 138 6.03 -8.04 5.96
C ILE A 138 4.83 -8.79 6.53
N SER A 139 3.80 -8.07 6.93
CA SER A 139 2.53 -8.69 7.33
C SER A 139 1.81 -9.31 6.12
N ALA A 140 1.01 -10.36 6.36
CA ALA A 140 0.19 -10.96 5.30
C ALA A 140 -0.75 -9.91 4.65
N GLY A 141 -1.31 -8.99 5.45
CA GLY A 141 -2.20 -7.94 4.94
C GLY A 141 -1.50 -6.93 4.03
N ASP A 142 -0.28 -6.51 4.39
CA ASP A 142 0.51 -5.61 3.54
C ASP A 142 0.98 -6.33 2.25
N TYR A 143 1.32 -7.62 2.36
CA TYR A 143 1.66 -8.44 1.20
C TYR A 143 0.46 -8.59 0.24
N ASP A 144 -0.75 -8.80 0.75
CA ASP A 144 -1.98 -8.86 -0.05
C ASP A 144 -2.27 -7.53 -0.76
N GLN A 145 -2.00 -6.40 -0.08
CA GLN A 145 -2.10 -5.08 -0.71
C GLN A 145 -1.05 -4.90 -1.82
N LEU A 146 0.20 -5.33 -1.59
CA LEU A 146 1.25 -5.31 -2.61
C LEU A 146 0.86 -6.17 -3.83
N MET A 147 0.36 -7.39 -3.62
CA MET A 147 -0.16 -8.24 -4.69
C MET A 147 -1.26 -7.53 -5.49
N THR A 148 -2.20 -6.87 -4.80
CA THR A 148 -3.27 -6.11 -5.44
C THR A 148 -2.72 -4.99 -6.32
N VAL A 149 -1.75 -4.21 -5.82
CA VAL A 149 -1.13 -3.12 -6.59
C VAL A 149 -0.37 -3.64 -7.80
N VAL A 150 0.39 -4.74 -7.65
CA VAL A 150 1.10 -5.38 -8.76
C VAL A 150 0.13 -5.92 -9.82
N PHE A 151 -0.95 -6.54 -9.40
CA PHE A 151 -1.99 -7.03 -10.31
C PHE A 151 -2.65 -5.88 -11.07
N ASP A 152 -3.06 -4.86 -10.35
CA ASP A 152 -3.75 -3.69 -10.91
C ASP A 152 -2.88 -2.93 -11.91
N VAL A 153 -1.61 -2.66 -11.59
CA VAL A 153 -0.73 -1.90 -12.48
C VAL A 153 -0.48 -2.62 -13.81
N ASN A 154 -0.51 -3.97 -13.81
CA ASN A 154 -0.30 -4.78 -15.00
C ASN A 154 -1.59 -5.02 -15.82
N ARG A 155 -2.79 -4.90 -15.21
CA ARG A 155 -4.06 -5.21 -15.87
C ARG A 155 -4.97 -4.01 -16.09
N SER A 156 -4.87 -2.99 -15.24
CA SER A 156 -5.72 -1.80 -15.37
C SER A 156 -5.14 -0.84 -16.41
N GLY A 157 -5.99 -0.37 -17.32
CA GLY A 157 -5.60 0.70 -18.23
C GLY A 157 -5.29 2.01 -17.49
N ALA A 158 -4.35 2.79 -18.01
CA ALA A 158 -4.08 4.12 -17.50
C ALA A 158 -5.28 5.05 -17.82
N ALA A 159 -6.13 5.31 -16.84
CA ALA A 159 -7.18 6.32 -16.95
C ALA A 159 -6.64 7.65 -16.42
N VAL A 160 -7.11 8.76 -17.00
CA VAL A 160 -6.82 10.09 -16.45
C VAL A 160 -7.50 10.20 -15.09
N PRO A 161 -6.75 10.32 -13.98
CA PRO A 161 -7.36 10.36 -12.66
C PRO A 161 -8.20 11.64 -12.51
N LYS A 162 -9.44 11.48 -12.04
CA LYS A 162 -10.31 12.61 -11.68
C LYS A 162 -10.18 12.83 -10.17
N SER A 163 -9.46 13.86 -9.77
CA SER A 163 -9.35 14.23 -8.36
C SER A 163 -10.53 15.13 -7.94
N ARG A 164 -11.44 14.58 -7.13
CA ARG A 164 -12.51 15.36 -6.50
C ARG A 164 -11.96 16.46 -5.59
N LEU A 165 -10.89 16.16 -4.84
CA LEU A 165 -10.25 17.14 -3.95
C LEU A 165 -9.63 18.30 -4.74
N ALA A 166 -8.90 18.02 -5.81
CA ALA A 166 -8.35 19.07 -6.67
C ALA A 166 -9.45 19.95 -7.27
N SER A 167 -10.57 19.35 -7.70
CA SER A 167 -11.72 20.11 -8.22
C SER A 167 -12.35 21.01 -7.16
N LEU A 168 -12.49 20.55 -5.91
CA LEU A 168 -13.02 21.34 -4.79
C LEU A 168 -12.10 22.53 -4.47
N VAL A 169 -10.80 22.30 -4.33
CA VAL A 169 -9.81 23.36 -4.04
C VAL A 169 -9.80 24.43 -5.14
N MET A 170 -9.88 24.02 -6.42
CA MET A 170 -9.95 24.98 -7.54
C MET A 170 -11.24 25.80 -7.50
N THR A 171 -12.37 25.17 -7.17
CA THR A 171 -13.67 25.88 -7.07
C THR A 171 -13.66 26.89 -5.91
N GLU A 172 -13.06 26.55 -4.77
CA GLU A 172 -12.92 27.46 -3.62
C GLU A 172 -11.98 28.65 -3.94
N SER A 173 -10.89 28.39 -4.65
CA SER A 173 -9.94 29.44 -5.09
C SER A 173 -10.59 30.42 -6.06
N ASP A 174 -11.39 29.95 -7.03
CA ASP A 174 -12.11 30.78 -7.98
C ASP A 174 -13.23 31.60 -7.31
N ALA A 175 -13.84 31.09 -6.25
CA ALA A 175 -14.84 31.78 -5.46
C ALA A 175 -14.23 32.90 -4.57
N ALA A 176 -13.01 32.71 -4.08
CA ALA A 176 -12.28 33.70 -3.27
C ALA A 176 -11.67 34.84 -4.10
N SER A 177 -11.63 34.71 -5.44
CA SER A 177 -11.05 35.70 -6.37
C SER A 177 -12.10 36.61 -7.02
N LYS A 178 -13.38 36.51 -6.62
CA LYS A 178 -14.49 37.38 -7.04
C LYS A 178 -14.97 38.26 -5.89
#